data_4160a3ab15e35fa221687e68bf5905e6
#
_entry.id   4160a3ab15e35fa221687e68bf5905e6
#
_cell.length_a   1.000
_cell.length_b   1.000
_cell.length_c   1.000
_cell.angle_alpha   90.00
_cell.angle_beta   90.00
_cell.angle_gamma   90.00
#
_symmetry.space_group_name_H-M   'P 1'
#
loop_
_entity.id
_entity.type
_entity.pdbx_description
1 polymer ?
#
loop_
_entity_poly.entity_id
_entity_poly.type
_entity_poly.pdbx_seq_one_letter_code
_entity_poly.pdbx_strand_id
1 'polypeptide(L)'
;LEVKNLIAQGARMLWSQKSVNDGYNAGSAVREDSPKARMARTMDEYVTNMPNVPVLVLGCLVRHREPNPEEGASVYPACQNLLLAARALGYGGVLTGFHGFVEKELRELLKIPQGTAISATITLGKPAGKHGPVRRAPMKELIYGDTWGEGATWAVDPPGTQHTERYIEKKKEK
;
A
#
# COMPACT_ATOMS: atom_id res chain seq x y z
N LEU A 1 18.16 8.27 11.61
CA LEU A 1 18.32 8.79 10.23
C LEU A 1 18.70 7.68 9.26
N GLU A 2 19.66 6.81 9.62
CA GLU A 2 20.20 5.74 8.77
C GLU A 2 19.12 4.76 8.26
N VAL A 3 18.26 4.26 9.14
CA VAL A 3 17.14 3.38 8.78
C VAL A 3 16.20 4.03 7.74
N LYS A 4 15.89 5.32 7.91
CA LYS A 4 15.03 6.04 6.95
C LYS A 4 15.69 6.18 5.58
N ASN A 5 16.99 6.43 5.54
CA ASN A 5 17.75 6.50 4.29
C ASN A 5 17.77 5.15 3.58
N LEU A 6 17.94 4.07 4.34
CA LEU A 6 17.93 2.71 3.79
C LEU A 6 16.55 2.34 3.22
N ILE A 7 15.47 2.62 3.95
CA ILE A 7 14.10 2.45 3.43
C ILE A 7 13.85 3.33 2.20
N ALA A 8 14.36 4.56 2.18
CA ALA A 8 14.25 5.44 1.00
C ALA A 8 14.97 4.85 -0.23
N GLN A 9 16.09 4.18 -0.02
CA GLN A 9 16.76 3.44 -1.09
C GLN A 9 15.87 2.31 -1.63
N GLY A 10 15.33 1.46 -0.75
CA GLY A 10 14.39 0.40 -1.14
C GLY A 10 13.15 0.93 -1.84
N ALA A 11 12.60 2.05 -1.37
CA ALA A 11 11.46 2.72 -1.99
C ALA A 11 11.77 3.19 -3.42
N ARG A 12 12.94 3.80 -3.64
CA ARG A 12 13.38 4.21 -5.00
C ARG A 12 13.55 3.02 -5.93
N MET A 13 14.16 1.94 -5.47
CA MET A 13 14.33 0.72 -6.26
C MET A 13 12.99 0.12 -6.68
N LEU A 14 12.07 -0.06 -5.72
CA LEU A 14 10.74 -0.58 -5.98
C LEU A 14 9.96 0.32 -6.95
N TRP A 15 9.98 1.64 -6.71
CA TRP A 15 9.25 2.58 -7.55
C TRP A 15 9.81 2.65 -8.96
N SER A 16 11.12 2.61 -9.13
CA SER A 16 11.76 2.54 -10.44
C SER A 16 11.27 1.35 -11.26
N GLN A 17 11.26 0.15 -10.67
CA GLN A 17 10.73 -1.04 -11.35
C GLN A 17 9.23 -0.91 -11.65
N LYS A 18 8.45 -0.51 -10.65
CA LYS A 18 7.00 -0.38 -10.78
C LYS A 18 6.60 0.68 -11.79
N SER A 19 7.33 1.79 -11.83
CA SER A 19 7.10 2.88 -12.81
C SER A 19 7.19 2.38 -14.24
N VAL A 20 8.15 1.52 -14.54
CA VAL A 20 8.29 0.89 -15.85
C VAL A 20 7.23 -0.17 -16.09
N ASN A 21 7.10 -1.14 -15.17
CA ASN A 21 6.24 -2.32 -15.35
C ASN A 21 4.76 -1.96 -15.47
N ASP A 22 4.30 -0.97 -14.69
CA ASP A 22 2.92 -0.50 -14.69
C ASP A 22 2.70 0.69 -15.65
N GLY A 23 3.71 1.10 -16.40
CA GLY A 23 3.66 2.19 -17.39
C GLY A 23 3.38 3.56 -16.78
N TYR A 24 3.92 3.86 -15.60
CA TYR A 24 3.84 5.21 -14.99
C TYR A 24 4.84 6.19 -15.62
N ASN A 25 5.74 5.72 -16.49
CA ASN A 25 6.72 6.49 -17.21
C ASN A 25 6.35 6.75 -18.70
N ALA A 26 5.16 6.31 -19.13
CA ALA A 26 4.74 6.40 -20.52
C ALA A 26 3.22 6.63 -20.69
N GLY A 27 2.79 6.87 -21.91
CA GLY A 27 1.39 6.97 -22.28
C GLY A 27 0.64 8.05 -21.51
N SER A 28 -0.48 7.69 -20.88
CA SER A 28 -1.29 8.65 -20.10
C SER A 28 -0.57 9.16 -18.84
N ALA A 29 0.45 8.47 -18.36
CA ALA A 29 1.19 8.88 -17.17
C ALA A 29 2.10 10.10 -17.41
N VAL A 30 2.43 10.41 -18.65
CA VAL A 30 3.20 11.60 -19.01
C VAL A 30 2.33 12.77 -19.50
N ARG A 31 1.00 12.59 -19.48
CA ARG A 31 0.03 13.65 -19.80
C ARG A 31 -0.30 14.44 -18.53
N GLU A 32 -0.16 15.75 -18.56
CA GLU A 32 -0.20 16.62 -17.40
C GLU A 32 -1.44 16.44 -16.51
N ASP A 33 -2.62 16.22 -17.06
CA ASP A 33 -3.89 16.17 -16.34
C ASP A 33 -4.44 14.76 -16.09
N SER A 34 -3.73 13.72 -16.47
CA SER A 34 -4.25 12.37 -16.30
C SER A 34 -4.21 11.93 -14.82
N PRO A 35 -5.19 11.11 -14.36
CA PRO A 35 -5.14 10.50 -13.03
C PRO A 35 -3.87 9.68 -12.79
N LYS A 36 -3.35 9.04 -13.84
CA LYS A 36 -2.13 8.23 -13.79
C LYS A 36 -0.89 9.10 -13.60
N ALA A 37 -0.81 10.26 -14.28
CA ALA A 37 0.27 11.23 -14.09
C ALA A 37 0.24 11.84 -12.68
N ARG A 38 -0.93 12.15 -12.13
CA ARG A 38 -1.05 12.61 -10.74
C ARG A 38 -0.54 11.57 -9.75
N MET A 39 -0.89 10.30 -9.97
CA MET A 39 -0.40 9.19 -9.13
C MET A 39 1.13 9.07 -9.24
N ALA A 40 1.70 9.14 -10.44
CA ALA A 40 3.14 9.09 -10.65
C ALA A 40 3.85 10.20 -9.87
N ARG A 41 3.41 11.45 -10.02
CA ARG A 41 3.98 12.59 -9.27
C ARG A 41 3.88 12.41 -7.76
N THR A 42 2.73 11.98 -7.24
CA THR A 42 2.54 11.73 -5.81
C THR A 42 3.51 10.67 -5.30
N MET A 43 3.74 9.61 -6.08
CA MET A 43 4.69 8.56 -5.72
C MET A 43 6.14 9.05 -5.79
N ASP A 44 6.50 9.83 -6.80
CA ASP A 44 7.82 10.43 -6.91
C ASP A 44 8.13 11.35 -5.72
N GLU A 45 7.18 12.22 -5.36
CA GLU A 45 7.30 13.08 -4.19
C GLU A 45 7.42 12.27 -2.88
N TYR A 46 6.59 11.24 -2.72
CA TYR A 46 6.60 10.39 -1.55
C TYR A 46 7.93 9.66 -1.38
N VAL A 47 8.43 9.04 -2.43
CA VAL A 47 9.71 8.31 -2.44
C VAL A 47 10.89 9.27 -2.21
N THR A 48 10.85 10.46 -2.81
CA THR A 48 11.88 11.49 -2.64
C THR A 48 11.92 11.99 -1.18
N ASN A 49 10.76 12.21 -0.58
CA ASN A 49 10.64 12.71 0.80
C ASN A 49 10.71 11.62 1.88
N MET A 50 10.89 10.36 1.51
CA MET A 50 10.96 9.24 2.45
C MET A 50 11.97 9.43 3.61
N PRO A 51 13.18 9.99 3.40
CA PRO A 51 14.09 10.23 4.52
C PRO A 51 13.55 11.18 5.58
N ASN A 52 12.60 12.04 5.21
CA ASN A 52 12.04 13.10 6.07
C ASN A 52 10.74 12.67 6.78
N VAL A 53 10.25 11.44 6.56
CA VAL A 53 9.03 10.99 7.26
C VAL A 53 9.21 11.09 8.77
N PRO A 54 8.22 11.64 9.51
CA PRO A 54 8.36 11.81 10.96
C PRO A 54 8.56 10.48 11.68
N VAL A 55 7.72 9.49 11.39
CA VAL A 55 7.73 8.17 12.02
C VAL A 55 7.73 7.08 10.97
N LEU A 56 8.58 6.09 11.18
CA LEU A 56 8.66 4.87 10.38
C LEU A 56 8.52 3.67 11.32
N VAL A 57 7.61 2.77 11.00
CA VAL A 57 7.33 1.56 11.76
C VAL A 57 7.56 0.35 10.88
N LEU A 58 8.28 -0.65 11.39
CA LEU A 58 8.39 -1.96 10.77
C LEU A 58 7.43 -2.93 11.47
N GLY A 59 6.49 -3.47 10.72
CA GLY A 59 5.64 -4.56 11.19
C GLY A 59 6.41 -5.87 11.10
N CYS A 60 6.78 -6.42 12.26
CA CYS A 60 7.57 -7.65 12.32
C CYS A 60 6.73 -8.79 12.90
N LEU A 61 6.94 -9.99 12.37
CA LEU A 61 6.33 -11.24 12.83
C LEU A 61 7.42 -12.21 13.30
N VAL A 62 7.42 -12.58 14.57
CA VAL A 62 8.26 -13.68 15.05
C VAL A 62 7.62 -15.00 14.61
N ARG A 63 8.35 -15.77 13.80
CA ARG A 63 7.87 -17.05 13.27
C ARG A 63 8.08 -18.16 14.29
N HIS A 64 7.03 -18.92 14.49
CA HIS A 64 7.04 -20.16 15.30
C HIS A 64 6.91 -21.42 14.46
N ARG A 65 6.82 -21.27 13.14
CA ARG A 65 6.67 -22.33 12.13
C ARG A 65 7.23 -21.85 10.79
N GLU A 66 7.37 -22.76 9.84
CA GLU A 66 7.79 -22.43 8.48
C GLU A 66 6.84 -21.42 7.81
N PRO A 67 7.36 -20.56 6.93
CA PRO A 67 6.55 -19.61 6.18
C PRO A 67 5.38 -20.29 5.46
N ASN A 68 4.21 -19.67 5.54
CA ASN A 68 2.99 -20.18 4.89
C ASN A 68 2.09 -19.00 4.45
N PRO A 69 1.10 -19.24 3.57
CA PRO A 69 0.22 -18.19 3.04
C PRO A 69 -0.57 -17.40 4.12
N GLU A 70 -0.76 -17.99 5.30
CA GLU A 70 -1.54 -17.40 6.41
C GLU A 70 -0.67 -16.55 7.35
N GLU A 71 0.63 -16.52 7.14
CA GLU A 71 1.60 -15.86 8.03
C GLU A 71 1.26 -14.38 8.30
N GLY A 72 0.67 -13.71 7.30
CA GLY A 72 0.23 -12.31 7.41
C GLY A 72 -1.00 -12.07 8.28
N ALA A 73 -1.77 -13.12 8.62
CA ALA A 73 -3.07 -12.98 9.30
C ALA A 73 -3.01 -12.30 10.68
N SER A 74 -1.88 -12.39 11.39
CA SER A 74 -1.69 -11.72 12.69
C SER A 74 -1.13 -10.30 12.54
N VAL A 75 -0.15 -10.12 11.65
CA VAL A 75 0.59 -8.85 11.54
C VAL A 75 -0.16 -7.79 10.75
N TYR A 76 -0.84 -8.14 9.65
CA TYR A 76 -1.55 -7.14 8.86
C TYR A 76 -2.78 -6.53 9.56
N PRO A 77 -3.59 -7.26 10.32
CA PRO A 77 -4.62 -6.65 11.17
C PRO A 77 -4.04 -5.70 12.22
N ALA A 78 -2.90 -6.02 12.82
CA ALA A 78 -2.21 -5.12 13.75
C ALA A 78 -1.74 -3.83 13.05
N CYS A 79 -1.17 -3.93 11.85
CA CYS A 79 -0.80 -2.79 11.02
C CYS A 79 -2.03 -1.93 10.65
N GLN A 80 -3.14 -2.57 10.30
CA GLN A 80 -4.39 -1.87 10.00
C GLN A 80 -4.93 -1.13 11.23
N ASN A 81 -4.92 -1.76 12.41
CA ASN A 81 -5.34 -1.13 13.66
C ASN A 81 -4.46 0.08 14.01
N LEU A 82 -3.15 -0.01 13.77
CA LEU A 82 -2.23 1.12 13.92
C LEU A 82 -2.61 2.29 13.01
N LEU A 83 -2.92 2.03 11.73
CA LEU A 83 -3.34 3.06 10.77
C LEU A 83 -4.69 3.68 11.16
N LEU A 84 -5.64 2.89 11.66
CA LEU A 84 -6.94 3.38 12.14
C LEU A 84 -6.77 4.25 13.39
N ALA A 85 -5.95 3.84 14.35
CA ALA A 85 -5.64 4.61 15.54
C ALA A 85 -4.93 5.93 15.19
N ALA A 86 -3.95 5.89 14.29
CA ALA A 86 -3.30 7.10 13.78
C ALA A 86 -4.31 8.06 13.16
N ARG A 87 -5.24 7.55 12.35
CA ARG A 87 -6.32 8.36 11.74
C ARG A 87 -7.23 8.99 12.79
N ALA A 88 -7.62 8.26 13.81
CA ALA A 88 -8.44 8.76 14.91
C ALA A 88 -7.75 9.90 15.69
N LEU A 89 -6.43 9.86 15.76
CA LEU A 89 -5.60 10.90 16.39
C LEU A 89 -5.20 12.04 15.44
N GLY A 90 -5.74 12.09 14.22
CA GLY A 90 -5.46 13.14 13.25
C GLY A 90 -4.16 13.00 12.47
N TYR A 91 -3.56 11.80 12.48
CA TYR A 91 -2.40 11.46 11.66
C TYR A 91 -2.81 10.69 10.41
N GLY A 92 -1.94 10.71 9.41
CA GLY A 92 -2.03 9.86 8.22
C GLY A 92 -0.91 8.84 8.19
N GLY A 93 -1.10 7.77 7.45
CA GLY A 93 -0.07 6.77 7.26
C GLY A 93 -0.36 5.88 6.06
N VAL A 94 0.67 5.18 5.62
CA VAL A 94 0.56 4.19 4.55
C VAL A 94 1.43 2.97 4.84
N LEU A 95 0.89 1.79 4.55
CA LEU A 95 1.59 0.52 4.58
C LEU A 95 2.22 0.26 3.22
N THR A 96 3.51 -0.07 3.21
CA THR A 96 4.29 -0.36 2.01
C THR A 96 5.17 -1.59 2.19
N GLY A 97 5.77 -2.08 1.09
CA GLY A 97 6.78 -3.13 1.08
C GLY A 97 8.20 -2.61 0.80
N PHE A 98 8.51 -1.37 1.10
CA PHE A 98 9.78 -0.72 0.73
C PHE A 98 11.03 -1.35 1.36
N HIS A 99 10.86 -2.13 2.41
CA HIS A 99 11.95 -2.89 3.03
C HIS A 99 12.49 -4.02 2.13
N GLY A 100 11.69 -4.55 1.21
CA GLY A 100 12.01 -5.78 0.49
C GLY A 100 13.36 -5.77 -0.26
N PHE A 101 13.76 -4.64 -0.84
CA PHE A 101 15.04 -4.51 -1.54
C PHE A 101 16.25 -4.26 -0.64
N VAL A 102 16.03 -3.95 0.61
CA VAL A 102 17.07 -3.58 1.59
C VAL A 102 16.92 -4.37 2.89
N GLU A 103 16.23 -5.50 2.83
CA GLU A 103 15.89 -6.29 4.02
C GLU A 103 17.12 -6.80 4.75
N LYS A 104 18.14 -7.24 4.01
CA LYS A 104 19.39 -7.74 4.58
C LYS A 104 20.07 -6.65 5.41
N GLU A 105 20.27 -5.49 4.84
CA GLU A 105 20.91 -4.34 5.48
C GLU A 105 20.09 -3.84 6.68
N LEU A 106 18.76 -3.85 6.57
CA LEU A 106 17.88 -3.52 7.70
C LEU A 106 18.03 -4.49 8.86
N ARG A 107 18.13 -5.79 8.56
CA ARG A 107 18.33 -6.82 9.58
C ARG A 107 19.65 -6.64 10.32
N GLU A 108 20.70 -6.36 9.58
CA GLU A 108 22.02 -6.11 10.15
C GLU A 108 22.03 -4.85 11.02
N LEU A 109 21.51 -3.73 10.48
CA LEU A 109 21.46 -2.44 11.16
C LEU A 109 20.61 -2.46 12.44
N LEU A 110 19.45 -3.11 12.39
CA LEU A 110 18.49 -3.17 13.50
C LEU A 110 18.64 -4.42 14.37
N LYS A 111 19.60 -5.30 14.05
CA LYS A 111 19.85 -6.57 14.73
C LYS A 111 18.59 -7.45 14.83
N ILE A 112 17.81 -7.48 13.74
CA ILE A 112 16.57 -8.26 13.68
C ILE A 112 16.93 -9.74 13.65
N PRO A 113 16.44 -10.56 14.62
CA PRO A 113 16.80 -11.97 14.71
C PRO A 113 16.38 -12.77 13.48
N GLN A 114 17.09 -13.86 13.22
CA GLN A 114 16.61 -14.88 12.28
C GLN A 114 15.26 -15.43 12.78
N GLY A 115 14.40 -15.86 11.86
CA GLY A 115 13.05 -16.30 12.20
C GLY A 115 12.04 -15.18 12.42
N THR A 116 12.45 -13.91 12.31
CA THR A 116 11.53 -12.77 12.30
C THR A 116 11.28 -12.28 10.87
N ALA A 117 10.04 -12.28 10.39
CA ALA A 117 9.68 -11.65 9.12
C ALA A 117 9.49 -10.14 9.29
N ILE A 118 9.98 -9.34 8.34
CA ILE A 118 9.57 -7.94 8.19
C ILE A 118 8.39 -7.93 7.21
N SER A 119 7.18 -7.78 7.72
CA SER A 119 5.96 -7.91 6.92
C SER A 119 5.50 -6.59 6.30
N ALA A 120 5.84 -5.47 6.91
CA ALA A 120 5.39 -4.17 6.46
C ALA A 120 6.35 -3.06 6.87
N THR A 121 6.42 -2.03 6.03
CA THR A 121 6.97 -0.71 6.35
C THR A 121 5.82 0.29 6.38
N ILE A 122 5.61 0.96 7.51
CA ILE A 122 4.55 1.95 7.67
C ILE A 122 5.17 3.30 7.94
N THR A 123 4.74 4.31 7.20
CA THR A 123 5.09 5.71 7.47
C THR A 123 3.92 6.41 8.12
N LEU A 124 4.19 7.26 9.11
CA LEU A 124 3.19 8.08 9.78
C LEU A 124 3.63 9.54 9.82
N GLY A 125 2.66 10.45 9.69
CA GLY A 125 2.88 11.89 9.76
C GLY A 125 1.57 12.68 9.80
N LYS A 126 1.65 13.97 10.00
CA LYS A 126 0.48 14.85 9.84
C LYS A 126 0.16 15.00 8.36
N PRO A 127 -1.10 14.77 7.92
CA PRO A 127 -1.50 15.00 6.54
C PRO A 127 -1.35 16.48 6.15
N ALA A 128 -0.75 16.75 5.01
CA ALA A 128 -0.66 18.10 4.46
C ALA A 128 -1.99 18.60 3.89
N GLY A 129 -2.93 17.70 3.60
CA GLY A 129 -4.22 18.03 3.02
C GLY A 129 -5.31 17.01 3.40
N LYS A 130 -6.49 17.19 2.84
CA LYS A 130 -7.60 16.25 3.01
C LYS A 130 -7.50 15.14 1.97
N HIS A 131 -7.63 13.89 2.42
CA HIS A 131 -7.78 12.77 1.51
C HIS A 131 -9.19 12.74 0.93
N GLY A 132 -9.27 12.55 -0.38
CA GLY A 132 -10.54 12.35 -1.07
C GLY A 132 -11.18 10.99 -0.72
N PRO A 133 -12.41 10.75 -1.21
CA PRO A 133 -13.09 9.48 -1.00
C PRO A 133 -12.31 8.33 -1.64
N VAL A 134 -12.37 7.17 -1.01
CA VAL A 134 -11.77 5.95 -1.54
C VAL A 134 -12.64 5.45 -2.69
N ARG A 135 -12.02 5.15 -3.83
CA ARG A 135 -12.68 4.50 -4.95
C ARG A 135 -12.52 2.99 -4.85
N ARG A 136 -13.59 2.25 -5.06
CA ARG A 136 -13.65 0.79 -5.02
C ARG A 136 -14.36 0.25 -6.25
N ALA A 137 -14.19 -1.05 -6.54
CA ALA A 137 -15.10 -1.75 -7.43
C ALA A 137 -16.49 -1.84 -6.79
N PRO A 138 -17.56 -1.90 -7.58
CA PRO A 138 -18.92 -2.08 -7.04
C PRO A 138 -19.03 -3.31 -6.14
N MET A 139 -19.73 -3.20 -5.02
CA MET A 139 -19.89 -4.32 -4.06
C MET A 139 -20.44 -5.57 -4.74
N LYS A 140 -21.40 -5.43 -5.65
CA LYS A 140 -21.98 -6.52 -6.42
C LYS A 140 -20.97 -7.33 -7.28
N GLU A 141 -19.79 -6.76 -7.55
CA GLU A 141 -18.72 -7.43 -8.30
C GLU A 141 -17.71 -8.13 -7.39
N LEU A 142 -17.75 -7.84 -6.10
CA LEU A 142 -16.78 -8.32 -5.10
C LEU A 142 -17.40 -9.27 -4.09
N ILE A 143 -18.72 -9.21 -3.90
CA ILE A 143 -19.43 -9.98 -2.88
C ILE A 143 -20.38 -10.95 -3.55
N TYR A 144 -20.20 -12.20 -3.23
CA TYR A 144 -21.05 -13.27 -3.71
C TYR A 144 -21.90 -13.80 -2.56
N GLY A 145 -23.00 -14.47 -2.92
CA GLY A 145 -23.84 -15.21 -1.99
C GLY A 145 -23.18 -16.52 -1.57
N ASP A 146 -23.93 -17.59 -1.58
CA ASP A 146 -23.40 -18.89 -1.13
C ASP A 146 -22.45 -19.54 -2.14
N THR A 147 -22.51 -19.12 -3.41
CA THR A 147 -21.73 -19.70 -4.52
C THR A 147 -20.87 -18.62 -5.19
N TRP A 148 -19.64 -18.99 -5.56
CA TRP A 148 -18.74 -18.10 -6.29
C TRP A 148 -19.34 -17.68 -7.64
N GLY A 149 -19.35 -16.37 -7.90
CA GLY A 149 -19.89 -15.79 -9.14
C GLY A 149 -21.38 -15.42 -9.05
N GLU A 150 -22.10 -15.84 -8.03
CA GLU A 150 -23.48 -15.47 -7.79
C GLU A 150 -23.52 -14.22 -6.91
N GLY A 151 -23.85 -13.07 -7.51
CA GLY A 151 -23.87 -11.80 -6.79
C GLY A 151 -24.90 -11.80 -5.65
N ALA A 152 -24.48 -11.33 -4.46
CA ALA A 152 -25.38 -11.17 -3.33
C ALA A 152 -26.34 -10.00 -3.55
N THR A 153 -27.65 -10.22 -3.47
CA THR A 153 -28.70 -9.22 -3.74
C THR A 153 -28.65 -8.03 -2.77
N TRP A 154 -28.14 -8.25 -1.57
CA TRP A 154 -27.94 -7.22 -0.52
C TRP A 154 -26.64 -6.43 -0.67
N ALA A 155 -25.75 -6.81 -1.60
CA ALA A 155 -24.48 -6.12 -1.84
C ALA A 155 -24.70 -4.83 -2.65
N VAL A 156 -25.25 -3.83 -2.00
CA VAL A 156 -25.57 -2.53 -2.58
C VAL A 156 -24.62 -1.48 -2.04
N ASP A 157 -24.02 -0.71 -2.95
CA ASP A 157 -23.12 0.38 -2.55
C ASP A 157 -23.92 1.51 -1.89
N PRO A 158 -23.38 2.13 -0.82
CA PRO A 158 -24.00 3.31 -0.23
C PRO A 158 -24.15 4.45 -1.26
N PRO A 159 -25.17 5.30 -1.12
CA PRO A 159 -25.33 6.46 -1.99
C PRO A 159 -24.10 7.35 -2.02
N GLY A 160 -23.68 7.79 -3.21
CA GLY A 160 -22.51 8.63 -3.39
C GLY A 160 -21.17 7.89 -3.44
N THR A 161 -21.16 6.54 -3.40
CA THR A 161 -19.95 5.75 -3.57
C THR A 161 -19.31 6.02 -4.93
N GLN A 162 -18.00 6.31 -4.92
CA GLN A 162 -17.23 6.49 -6.15
C GLN A 162 -16.55 5.18 -6.54
N HIS A 163 -16.72 4.75 -7.79
CA HIS A 163 -16.13 3.52 -8.31
C HIS A 163 -14.86 3.78 -9.10
N THR A 164 -14.01 2.77 -9.17
CA THR A 164 -12.81 2.77 -10.03
C THR A 164 -13.20 2.35 -11.44
N GLU A 165 -12.89 3.18 -12.43
CA GLU A 165 -13.13 2.88 -13.86
C GLU A 165 -12.33 1.67 -14.37
N ARG A 166 -11.23 1.33 -13.72
CA ARG A 166 -10.35 0.20 -14.09
C ARG A 166 -11.06 -1.17 -14.19
N TYR A 167 -12.16 -1.35 -13.48
CA TYR A 167 -12.91 -2.61 -13.52
C TYR A 167 -13.88 -2.67 -14.71
N ILE A 168 -14.34 -1.53 -15.17
CA ILE A 168 -15.31 -1.44 -16.28
C ILE A 168 -14.62 -1.70 -17.62
N GLU A 169 -13.40 -1.22 -17.80
CA GLU A 169 -12.63 -1.42 -19.04
C GLU A 169 -12.19 -2.87 -19.24
N LYS A 170 -11.74 -3.57 -18.20
CA LYS A 170 -11.34 -4.98 -18.27
C LYS A 170 -12.48 -5.96 -18.58
N LYS A 171 -13.74 -5.57 -18.35
CA LYS A 171 -14.93 -6.36 -18.74
C LYS A 171 -15.33 -6.17 -20.19
N LYS A 172 -14.86 -5.14 -20.89
CA LYS A 172 -15.13 -4.89 -22.31
C LYS A 172 -14.17 -5.66 -23.23
N GLU A 173 -13.06 -6.16 -22.69
CA GLU A 173 -12.03 -6.89 -23.43
C GLU A 173 -12.11 -8.43 -23.24
N LYS A 174 -13.10 -8.95 -22.51
CA LYS A 174 -13.44 -10.37 -22.36
C LYS A 174 -14.83 -10.67 -22.90
#